data_414977a51b892cda4c1803579a9d0af7
#
_entry.id   414977a51b892cda4c1803579a9d0af7
#
_cell.length_a   1.000
_cell.length_b   1.000
_cell.length_c   1.000
_cell.angle_alpha   90.00
_cell.angle_beta   90.00
_cell.angle_gamma   90.00
#
_symmetry.space_group_name_H-M   'P 1'
#
loop_
_entity.id
_entity.type
_entity.pdbx_description
1 polymer ?
#
loop_
_entity_poly.entity_id
_entity_poly.type
_entity_poly.pdbx_seq_one_letter_code
_entity_poly.pdbx_strand_id
1 'polypeptide(L)'
;MKVTMVLGAGVVLCGTLLGVGAMAADASHGKELFVACAACHTEKPDAIGPNLKGVFGRKSATLDDFRYSNPMKRANLVWDAANLRAYLIDPQSKVKGNRMPFGGVADPAEADDLVAYLQTYK
;
A
#
# COMPACT_ATOMS: atom_id res chain seq x y z
N MET A 1 41.83 13.71 -62.28
CA MET A 1 41.19 12.70 -61.39
C MET A 1 40.25 13.43 -60.47
N LYS A 2 38.94 13.28 -60.65
CA LYS A 2 37.92 13.87 -59.75
C LYS A 2 37.45 12.78 -58.82
N VAL A 3 37.72 12.98 -57.50
CA VAL A 3 37.24 12.08 -56.45
C VAL A 3 35.88 12.61 -56.00
N THR A 4 34.84 11.85 -56.26
CA THR A 4 33.47 12.18 -55.83
C THR A 4 33.26 11.61 -54.45
N MET A 5 33.15 12.49 -53.46
CA MET A 5 32.86 12.14 -52.09
C MET A 5 31.35 11.97 -51.89
N VAL A 6 30.89 10.76 -51.66
CA VAL A 6 29.47 10.48 -51.35
C VAL A 6 29.28 10.61 -49.87
N LEU A 7 28.54 11.66 -49.46
CA LEU A 7 28.04 11.79 -48.07
C LEU A 7 26.86 10.84 -47.87
N GLY A 8 27.05 9.79 -47.10
CA GLY A 8 25.98 8.96 -46.60
C GLY A 8 25.26 9.64 -45.45
N ALA A 9 24.01 10.04 -45.67
CA ALA A 9 23.13 10.54 -44.61
C ALA A 9 22.67 9.35 -43.74
N GLY A 10 23.23 9.22 -42.56
CA GLY A 10 22.75 8.29 -41.55
C GLY A 10 21.46 8.79 -40.92
N VAL A 11 20.36 8.12 -41.18
CA VAL A 11 19.09 8.35 -40.49
C VAL A 11 19.19 7.71 -39.10
N VAL A 12 19.33 8.53 -38.07
CA VAL A 12 19.22 8.09 -36.68
C VAL A 12 17.74 7.95 -36.35
N LEU A 13 17.21 6.73 -36.34
CA LEU A 13 15.88 6.45 -35.78
C LEU A 13 15.97 6.63 -34.26
N CYS A 14 15.51 7.77 -33.76
CA CYS A 14 15.28 8.00 -32.34
C CYS A 14 14.03 7.21 -31.95
N GLY A 15 14.22 5.99 -31.46
CA GLY A 15 13.15 5.17 -30.90
C GLY A 15 12.66 5.80 -29.61
N THR A 16 11.49 6.44 -29.63
CA THR A 16 10.79 6.86 -28.42
C THR A 16 10.32 5.61 -27.68
N LEU A 17 11.03 5.22 -26.65
CA LEU A 17 10.54 4.29 -25.64
C LEU A 17 9.37 4.98 -24.94
N LEU A 18 8.15 4.62 -25.32
CA LEU A 18 6.95 4.90 -24.53
C LEU A 18 7.07 4.09 -23.25
N GLY A 19 7.65 4.68 -22.22
CA GLY A 19 7.64 4.13 -20.89
C GLY A 19 6.19 3.98 -20.45
N VAL A 20 5.73 2.74 -20.24
CA VAL A 20 4.48 2.46 -19.53
C VAL A 20 4.70 2.94 -18.11
N GLY A 21 4.35 4.19 -17.81
CA GLY A 21 4.40 4.73 -16.46
C GLY A 21 3.48 3.90 -15.59
N ALA A 22 4.01 3.33 -14.48
CA ALA A 22 3.19 2.76 -13.45
C ALA A 22 2.21 3.83 -12.94
N MET A 23 0.90 3.54 -12.90
CA MET A 23 -0.09 4.46 -12.35
C MET A 23 0.22 4.67 -10.86
N ALA A 24 0.31 5.93 -10.43
CA ALA A 24 0.43 6.26 -9.01
C ALA A 24 -0.81 5.81 -8.25
N ALA A 25 -0.63 5.37 -6.99
CA ALA A 25 -1.73 5.00 -6.12
C ALA A 25 -2.66 6.21 -5.85
N ASP A 26 -3.96 5.95 -5.78
CA ASP A 26 -5.00 6.96 -5.61
C ASP A 26 -5.53 6.97 -4.18
N ALA A 27 -5.13 7.97 -3.40
CA ALA A 27 -5.61 8.14 -2.02
C ALA A 27 -7.11 8.46 -1.93
N SER A 28 -7.70 9.10 -2.94
CA SER A 28 -9.15 9.35 -2.98
C SER A 28 -9.93 8.05 -3.12
N HIS A 29 -9.52 7.18 -4.02
CA HIS A 29 -10.10 5.84 -4.15
C HIS A 29 -9.84 5.02 -2.88
N GLY A 30 -8.65 5.10 -2.29
CA GLY A 30 -8.34 4.48 -1.01
C GLY A 30 -9.27 4.92 0.12
N LYS A 31 -9.67 6.19 0.14
CA LYS A 31 -10.66 6.71 1.10
C LYS A 31 -12.04 6.07 0.91
N GLU A 32 -12.47 5.87 -0.33
CA GLU A 32 -13.73 5.19 -0.63
C GLU A 32 -13.70 3.72 -0.15
N LEU A 33 -12.61 3.02 -0.44
CA LEU A 33 -12.39 1.64 0.01
C LEU A 33 -12.33 1.53 1.54
N PHE A 34 -11.77 2.52 2.21
CA PHE A 34 -11.62 2.56 3.68
C PHE A 34 -12.94 2.55 4.43
N VAL A 35 -14.05 2.92 3.80
CA VAL A 35 -15.39 2.89 4.43
C VAL A 35 -15.71 1.50 4.99
N ALA A 36 -15.33 0.43 4.29
CA ALA A 36 -15.50 -0.94 4.77
C ALA A 36 -14.64 -1.25 6.00
N CYS A 37 -13.47 -0.65 6.09
CA CYS A 37 -12.55 -0.81 7.24
C CYS A 37 -13.05 -0.04 8.47
N ALA A 38 -13.58 1.15 8.26
CA ALA A 38 -14.07 2.04 9.30
C ALA A 38 -15.20 1.44 10.14
N ALA A 39 -15.95 0.48 9.60
CA ALA A 39 -17.00 -0.23 10.32
C ALA A 39 -16.48 -0.94 11.57
N CYS A 40 -15.27 -1.48 11.51
CA CYS A 40 -14.61 -2.15 12.64
C CYS A 40 -13.54 -1.28 13.30
N HIS A 41 -12.85 -0.44 12.54
CA HIS A 41 -11.80 0.47 12.99
C HIS A 41 -12.35 1.86 13.29
N THR A 42 -13.28 1.94 14.22
CA THR A 42 -13.84 3.22 14.68
C THR A 42 -12.88 3.93 15.63
N GLU A 43 -13.14 5.20 15.90
CA GLU A 43 -12.40 5.96 16.92
C GLU A 43 -12.92 5.72 18.36
N LYS A 44 -13.92 4.85 18.51
CA LYS A 44 -14.51 4.52 19.82
C LYS A 44 -13.66 3.51 20.57
N PRO A 45 -13.61 3.58 21.92
CA PRO A 45 -12.75 2.70 22.72
C PRO A 45 -13.13 1.22 22.64
N ASP A 46 -14.38 0.88 22.37
CA ASP A 46 -14.86 -0.51 22.32
C ASP A 46 -14.98 -1.04 20.87
N ALA A 47 -14.23 -0.47 19.95
CA ALA A 47 -14.23 -0.91 18.56
C ALA A 47 -13.68 -2.33 18.40
N ILE A 48 -14.14 -3.02 17.36
CA ILE A 48 -13.69 -4.38 17.01
C ILE A 48 -12.20 -4.40 16.64
N GLY A 49 -11.73 -3.35 15.94
CA GLY A 49 -10.33 -3.15 15.56
C GLY A 49 -9.74 -1.90 16.20
N PRO A 50 -8.40 -1.77 16.19
CA PRO A 50 -7.73 -0.58 16.72
C PRO A 50 -8.01 0.65 15.86
N ASN A 51 -7.91 1.83 16.46
CA ASN A 51 -7.96 3.10 15.73
C ASN A 51 -6.80 3.18 14.74
N LEU A 52 -7.10 3.45 13.47
CA LEU A 52 -6.11 3.53 12.39
C LEU A 52 -5.59 4.93 12.11
N LYS A 53 -6.06 5.96 12.84
CA LYS A 53 -5.45 7.30 12.72
C LYS A 53 -3.98 7.24 13.09
N GLY A 54 -3.12 7.72 12.19
CA GLY A 54 -1.68 7.70 12.40
C GLY A 54 -1.05 6.31 12.34
N VAL A 55 -1.75 5.31 11.79
CA VAL A 55 -1.21 3.94 11.67
C VAL A 55 0.04 3.87 10.80
N PHE A 56 0.13 4.70 9.76
CA PHE A 56 1.31 4.72 8.90
C PHE A 56 2.55 5.16 9.68
N GLY A 57 3.56 4.32 9.67
CA GLY A 57 4.81 4.55 10.42
C GLY A 57 4.76 4.12 11.89
N ARG A 58 3.58 3.71 12.40
CA ARG A 58 3.43 3.24 13.79
C ARG A 58 3.94 1.83 13.95
N LYS A 59 4.56 1.53 15.10
CA LYS A 59 4.91 0.17 15.46
C LYS A 59 3.65 -0.66 15.75
N SER A 60 3.66 -1.93 15.35
CA SER A 60 2.54 -2.84 15.58
C SER A 60 2.26 -3.04 17.06
N ALA A 61 0.99 -3.21 17.41
CA ALA A 61 0.50 -3.51 18.74
C ALA A 61 0.92 -2.50 19.83
N THR A 62 0.88 -1.21 19.52
CA THR A 62 1.36 -0.16 20.44
C THR A 62 0.27 0.76 21.02
N LEU A 63 -0.99 0.63 20.61
CA LEU A 63 -2.06 1.39 21.25
C LEU A 63 -2.42 0.76 22.61
N ASP A 64 -2.46 1.57 23.66
CA ASP A 64 -2.75 1.12 25.02
C ASP A 64 -4.23 0.77 25.24
N ASP A 65 -5.11 1.36 24.46
CA ASP A 65 -6.56 1.21 24.56
C ASP A 65 -7.14 0.07 23.71
N PHE A 66 -6.30 -0.74 23.08
CA PHE A 66 -6.73 -1.88 22.28
C PHE A 66 -6.05 -3.19 22.71
N ARG A 67 -6.85 -4.24 22.85
CA ARG A 67 -6.35 -5.58 23.19
C ARG A 67 -5.98 -6.35 21.91
N TYR A 68 -4.72 -6.34 21.54
CA TYR A 68 -4.18 -7.10 20.41
C TYR A 68 -4.10 -8.59 20.67
N SER A 69 -4.14 -9.39 19.59
CA SER A 69 -3.80 -10.82 19.66
C SER A 69 -2.34 -11.04 20.04
N ASN A 70 -2.03 -12.19 20.61
CA ASN A 70 -0.64 -12.55 20.94
C ASN A 70 0.27 -12.59 19.71
N PRO A 71 -0.15 -13.14 18.54
CA PRO A 71 0.65 -13.04 17.31
C PRO A 71 0.94 -11.60 16.89
N MET A 72 -0.03 -10.70 16.98
CA MET A 72 0.19 -9.30 16.64
C MET A 72 1.18 -8.62 17.59
N LYS A 73 1.11 -8.93 18.90
CA LYS A 73 2.07 -8.41 19.88
C LYS A 73 3.51 -8.87 19.61
N ARG A 74 3.68 -10.08 19.07
CA ARG A 74 5.00 -10.65 18.73
C ARG A 74 5.49 -10.31 17.33
N ALA A 75 4.67 -9.70 16.48
CA ALA A 75 5.00 -9.46 15.08
C ALA A 75 6.15 -8.49 14.88
N ASN A 76 6.33 -7.52 15.79
CA ASN A 76 7.41 -6.52 15.72
C ASN A 76 7.51 -5.80 14.37
N LEU A 77 6.37 -5.41 13.82
CA LEU A 77 6.31 -4.69 12.55
C LEU A 77 6.30 -3.18 12.77
N VAL A 78 6.82 -2.45 11.80
CA VAL A 78 6.48 -1.05 11.58
C VAL A 78 5.50 -1.00 10.42
N TRP A 79 4.40 -0.31 10.59
CA TRP A 79 3.37 -0.18 9.56
C TRP A 79 3.80 0.81 8.47
N ASP A 80 4.88 0.49 7.78
CA ASP A 80 5.32 1.18 6.58
C ASP A 80 4.50 0.74 5.35
N ALA A 81 4.77 1.32 4.19
CA ALA A 81 4.01 1.02 2.98
C ALA A 81 4.06 -0.48 2.62
N ALA A 82 5.22 -1.11 2.70
CA ALA A 82 5.40 -2.51 2.33
C ALA A 82 4.66 -3.46 3.29
N ASN A 83 4.75 -3.23 4.60
CA ASN A 83 4.09 -4.05 5.61
C ASN A 83 2.57 -3.86 5.61
N LEU A 84 2.09 -2.62 5.47
CA LEU A 84 0.65 -2.34 5.31
C LEU A 84 0.09 -3.03 4.08
N ARG A 85 0.76 -2.89 2.93
CA ARG A 85 0.35 -3.54 1.69
C ARG A 85 0.25 -5.05 1.84
N ALA A 86 1.28 -5.68 2.37
CA ALA A 86 1.30 -7.13 2.57
C ALA A 86 0.20 -7.60 3.52
N TYR A 87 -0.03 -6.86 4.61
CA TYR A 87 -1.09 -7.16 5.57
C TYR A 87 -2.49 -6.99 4.97
N LEU A 88 -2.72 -5.95 4.18
CA LEU A 88 -4.00 -5.70 3.51
C LEU A 88 -4.32 -6.76 2.46
N ILE A 89 -3.33 -7.25 1.74
CA ILE A 89 -3.52 -8.30 0.72
C ILE A 89 -3.86 -9.64 1.37
N ASP A 90 -3.13 -10.04 2.40
CA ASP A 90 -3.34 -11.29 3.11
C ASP A 90 -2.96 -11.16 4.59
N PRO A 91 -3.92 -10.76 5.44
CA PRO A 91 -3.66 -10.55 6.86
C PRO A 91 -3.12 -11.79 7.57
N GLN A 92 -3.65 -12.98 7.26
CA GLN A 92 -3.24 -14.21 7.91
C GLN A 92 -1.86 -14.71 7.48
N SER A 93 -1.46 -14.44 6.24
CA SER A 93 -0.09 -14.74 5.81
C SER A 93 0.92 -13.80 6.44
N LYS A 94 0.56 -12.53 6.62
CA LYS A 94 1.48 -11.53 7.21
C LYS A 94 1.62 -11.69 8.72
N VAL A 95 0.51 -11.90 9.42
CA VAL A 95 0.48 -12.14 10.88
C VAL A 95 -0.45 -13.31 11.16
N LYS A 96 0.06 -14.51 11.05
CA LYS A 96 -0.71 -15.73 11.28
C LYS A 96 -1.28 -15.77 12.71
N GLY A 97 -2.58 -16.00 12.79
CA GLY A 97 -3.30 -16.04 14.07
C GLY A 97 -3.77 -14.67 14.57
N ASN A 98 -3.69 -13.62 13.74
CA ASN A 98 -4.35 -12.36 14.07
C ASN A 98 -5.88 -12.52 14.12
N ARG A 99 -6.55 -11.61 14.83
CA ARG A 99 -8.01 -11.70 15.08
C ARG A 99 -8.84 -10.85 14.13
N MET A 100 -8.25 -10.23 13.12
CA MET A 100 -9.00 -9.43 12.16
C MET A 100 -9.85 -10.34 11.25
N PRO A 101 -11.18 -10.30 11.31
CA PRO A 101 -12.04 -11.17 10.50
C PRO A 101 -12.19 -10.63 9.08
N PHE A 102 -11.08 -10.51 8.37
CA PHE A 102 -11.00 -9.95 7.04
C PHE A 102 -10.06 -10.80 6.17
N GLY A 103 -10.55 -11.23 5.01
CA GLY A 103 -9.81 -12.15 4.14
C GLY A 103 -8.73 -11.50 3.27
N GLY A 104 -8.70 -10.19 3.23
CA GLY A 104 -7.73 -9.45 2.42
C GLY A 104 -8.35 -8.71 1.24
N VAL A 105 -7.59 -7.80 0.67
CA VAL A 105 -7.92 -7.05 -0.54
C VAL A 105 -7.48 -7.87 -1.75
N ALA A 106 -8.42 -8.26 -2.62
CA ALA A 106 -8.13 -9.15 -3.76
C ALA A 106 -7.31 -8.46 -4.85
N ASP A 107 -7.53 -7.16 -5.08
CA ASP A 107 -6.79 -6.38 -6.07
C ASP A 107 -5.60 -5.67 -5.43
N PRO A 108 -4.35 -6.00 -5.82
CA PRO A 108 -3.17 -5.32 -5.29
C PRO A 108 -3.15 -3.81 -5.52
N ALA A 109 -3.76 -3.32 -6.60
CA ALA A 109 -3.86 -1.88 -6.87
C ALA A 109 -4.75 -1.18 -5.84
N GLU A 110 -5.84 -1.80 -5.41
CA GLU A 110 -6.70 -1.30 -4.33
C GLU A 110 -5.96 -1.29 -2.98
N ALA A 111 -5.11 -2.27 -2.72
CA ALA A 111 -4.25 -2.27 -1.54
C ALA A 111 -3.28 -1.08 -1.56
N ASP A 112 -2.70 -0.76 -2.72
CA ASP A 112 -1.82 0.40 -2.89
C ASP A 112 -2.59 1.72 -2.67
N ASP A 113 -3.82 1.83 -3.14
CA ASP A 113 -4.69 3.00 -2.93
C ASP A 113 -5.04 3.16 -1.45
N LEU A 114 -5.36 2.07 -0.75
CA LEU A 114 -5.59 2.09 0.70
C LEU A 114 -4.35 2.54 1.47
N VAL A 115 -3.17 2.06 1.12
CA VAL A 115 -1.91 2.51 1.74
C VAL A 115 -1.71 4.00 1.51
N ALA A 116 -1.94 4.49 0.30
CA ALA A 116 -1.84 5.92 -0.01
C ALA A 116 -2.80 6.75 0.85
N TYR A 117 -4.03 6.29 1.06
CA TYR A 117 -4.97 6.95 1.95
C TYR A 117 -4.50 6.93 3.41
N LEU A 118 -4.05 5.78 3.92
CA LEU A 118 -3.59 5.65 5.30
C LEU A 118 -2.39 6.53 5.62
N GLN A 119 -1.55 6.87 4.65
CA GLN A 119 -0.47 7.84 4.81
C GLN A 119 -0.99 9.24 5.16
N THR A 120 -2.18 9.58 4.73
CA THR A 120 -2.81 10.88 4.97
C THR A 120 -3.75 10.89 6.16
N TYR A 121 -4.12 9.73 6.67
CA TYR A 121 -5.10 9.55 7.76
C TYR A 121 -4.43 9.71 9.12
N LYS A 122 -4.46 10.96 9.61
CA LYS A 122 -3.79 11.37 10.87
C LYS A 122 -4.75 12.05 11.83
#